data_955dafccaf4170a128a74109beafde09
#
_entry.id   955dafccaf4170a128a74109beafde09
#
_cell.length_a   1.000
_cell.length_b   1.000
_cell.length_c   1.000
_cell.angle_alpha   90.00
_cell.angle_beta   90.00
_cell.angle_gamma   90.00
#
_symmetry.space_group_name_H-M   'P 1'
#
loop_
_entity.id
_entity.type
_entity.pdbx_description
1 polymer ?
#
loop_
_entity_poly.entity_id
_entity_poly.type
_entity_poly.pdbx_seq_one_letter_code
_entity_poly.pdbx_strand_id
1 'polypeptide(L)'
;MKTKILIYTHGVDLDGWTSGALVKLMHELAHPNQKDNVEYTIKEWTYSRDEPKFEKLIGYDYFYLTDLHFSTKLMAQLFDYYNSKFIWIDHHQKAIDDFYKNWKNVAEENNLYHPVFFNAICADIEGIQSNDFAASGLTWLYFIEKIIAEGNIESFCNIFKEFKLCFNNSEFTKGPWWLTLIDSYDRWNNSDKEYWDRFIMPFQFFMRTHVNSVDTMLKYIDNFESTPNYETGLPGDLANPFNLEIRNEIMSGAMVLDYQRNLYKAQWKTGYESQLENYKVFVLNTQDRGSIIFENMPGKHKYDLFVPFYFDGINYNYSMYTFRDDIDCAELCTKYLMGGGHKKASGGKSKELFFKKV
;
A
#
# COMPACT_ATOMS: atom_id res chain seq x y z
N MET A 1 -11.46 29.97 10.80
CA MET A 1 -11.64 28.58 11.28
C MET A 1 -10.71 27.71 10.42
N LYS A 2 -9.94 26.80 11.01
CA LYS A 2 -9.04 25.97 10.23
C LYS A 2 -9.82 24.87 9.49
N THR A 3 -9.45 24.58 8.27
CA THR A 3 -9.94 23.42 7.52
C THR A 3 -9.39 22.15 8.16
N LYS A 4 -10.25 21.21 8.51
CA LYS A 4 -9.88 19.94 9.16
C LYS A 4 -9.89 18.80 8.15
N ILE A 5 -8.78 18.12 8.02
CA ILE A 5 -8.62 17.00 7.08
C ILE A 5 -8.31 15.72 7.86
N LEU A 6 -9.13 14.69 7.64
CA LEU A 6 -8.88 13.35 8.13
C LEU A 6 -8.24 12.52 7.02
N ILE A 7 -7.12 11.87 7.33
CA ILE A 7 -6.43 10.92 6.44
C ILE A 7 -6.41 9.57 7.14
N TYR A 8 -7.06 8.58 6.55
CA TYR A 8 -6.95 7.18 6.94
C TYR A 8 -6.13 6.44 5.89
N THR A 9 -5.09 5.74 6.33
CA THR A 9 -4.19 5.01 5.44
C THR A 9 -3.82 3.65 6.02
N HIS A 10 -3.41 2.71 5.17
CA HIS A 10 -2.92 1.41 5.62
C HIS A 10 -1.64 1.58 6.43
N GLY A 11 -1.60 0.98 7.62
CA GLY A 11 -0.57 1.24 8.62
C GLY A 11 0.41 0.09 8.82
N VAL A 12 0.68 -0.73 7.80
CA VAL A 12 1.54 -1.92 7.94
C VAL A 12 2.66 -2.03 6.90
N ASP A 13 2.64 -1.21 5.83
CA ASP A 13 3.59 -1.29 4.73
C ASP A 13 3.94 0.08 4.14
N LEU A 14 4.89 0.06 3.22
CA LEU A 14 5.41 1.28 2.62
C LEU A 14 4.41 1.95 1.69
N ASP A 15 3.54 1.20 1.01
CA ASP A 15 2.54 1.79 0.12
C ASP A 15 1.54 2.64 0.92
N GLY A 16 0.98 2.07 2.00
CA GLY A 16 0.06 2.79 2.86
C GLY A 16 0.68 4.01 3.54
N TRP A 17 1.87 3.90 4.12
CA TRP A 17 2.54 5.05 4.75
C TRP A 17 2.90 6.13 3.73
N THR A 18 3.32 5.74 2.53
CA THR A 18 3.62 6.67 1.44
C THR A 18 2.37 7.37 0.95
N SER A 19 1.27 6.64 0.76
CA SER A 19 -0.02 7.20 0.36
C SER A 19 -0.49 8.28 1.34
N GLY A 20 -0.47 7.96 2.65
CA GLY A 20 -0.85 8.93 3.68
C GLY A 20 0.06 10.15 3.74
N ALA A 21 1.38 9.98 3.58
CA ALA A 21 2.35 11.07 3.52
C ALA A 21 2.13 11.97 2.29
N LEU A 22 1.92 11.36 1.13
CA LEU A 22 1.65 12.07 -0.12
C LEU A 22 0.35 12.87 -0.06
N VAL A 23 -0.73 12.34 0.55
CA VAL A 23 -1.96 13.14 0.74
C VAL A 23 -1.65 14.44 1.45
N LYS A 24 -0.95 14.40 2.58
CA LYS A 24 -0.62 15.63 3.34
C LYS A 24 0.26 16.56 2.51
N LEU A 25 1.40 16.08 2.02
CA LEU A 25 2.37 16.88 1.29
C LEU A 25 1.77 17.49 0.02
N MET A 26 1.14 16.67 -0.80
CA MET A 26 0.59 17.13 -2.08
C MET A 26 -0.64 18.03 -1.91
N HIS A 27 -1.45 17.81 -0.85
CA HIS A 27 -2.53 18.74 -0.52
C HIS A 27 -1.98 20.12 -0.13
N GLU A 28 -0.88 20.19 0.66
CA GLU A 28 -0.22 21.46 0.98
C GLU A 28 0.31 22.18 -0.27
N LEU A 29 0.80 21.40 -1.25
CA LEU A 29 1.29 21.92 -2.53
C LEU A 29 0.17 22.38 -3.47
N ALA A 30 -0.92 21.65 -3.51
CA ALA A 30 -2.10 22.05 -4.27
C ALA A 30 -2.72 23.35 -3.70
N HIS A 31 -2.59 23.59 -2.38
CA HIS A 31 -3.21 24.75 -1.71
C HIS A 31 -2.20 25.57 -0.88
N PRO A 32 -1.12 26.14 -1.49
CA PRO A 32 -0.02 26.77 -0.76
C PRO A 32 -0.46 27.93 0.10
N ASN A 33 -1.48 28.68 -0.31
CA ASN A 33 -2.04 29.81 0.44
C ASN A 33 -2.89 29.39 1.66
N GLN A 34 -3.18 28.11 1.81
CA GLN A 34 -4.00 27.57 2.90
C GLN A 34 -3.18 26.76 3.92
N LYS A 35 -1.91 26.54 3.70
CA LYS A 35 -1.05 25.66 4.52
C LYS A 35 -1.17 25.92 6.02
N ASP A 36 -1.14 27.19 6.45
CA ASP A 36 -1.25 27.58 7.87
C ASP A 36 -2.68 27.46 8.43
N ASN A 37 -3.67 27.30 7.56
CA ASN A 37 -5.08 27.22 7.89
C ASN A 37 -5.67 25.82 7.82
N VAL A 38 -4.83 24.80 7.68
CA VAL A 38 -5.24 23.39 7.63
C VAL A 38 -4.75 22.65 8.87
N GLU A 39 -5.58 21.75 9.37
CA GLU A 39 -5.27 20.82 10.46
C GLU A 39 -5.44 19.40 9.95
N TYR A 40 -4.35 18.62 9.93
CA TYR A 40 -4.36 17.23 9.49
C TYR A 40 -4.45 16.29 10.68
N THR A 41 -5.37 15.34 10.61
CA THR A 41 -5.46 14.19 11.51
C THR A 41 -5.14 12.94 10.69
N ILE A 42 -4.00 12.30 10.94
CA ILE A 42 -3.58 11.09 10.24
C ILE A 42 -3.84 9.89 11.13
N LYS A 43 -4.47 8.86 10.58
CA LYS A 43 -4.80 7.58 11.24
C LYS A 43 -4.28 6.42 10.41
N GLU A 44 -3.33 5.71 10.96
CA GLU A 44 -2.83 4.46 10.42
C GLU A 44 -3.70 3.31 10.95
N TRP A 45 -4.32 2.57 10.04
CA TRP A 45 -5.23 1.48 10.38
C TRP A 45 -4.85 0.19 9.64
N THR A 46 -5.28 -0.94 10.16
CA THR A 46 -5.03 -2.26 9.59
C THR A 46 -6.24 -3.15 9.78
N TYR A 47 -6.47 -4.05 8.85
CA TYR A 47 -7.57 -5.02 8.87
C TYR A 47 -7.55 -6.00 10.07
N SER A 48 -6.48 -6.03 10.85
CA SER A 48 -6.42 -6.78 12.11
C SER A 48 -7.16 -6.10 13.27
N ARG A 49 -7.53 -4.81 13.12
CA ARG A 49 -8.29 -4.04 14.11
C ARG A 49 -9.76 -4.00 13.74
N ASP A 50 -10.59 -3.73 14.73
CA ASP A 50 -12.02 -3.45 14.50
C ASP A 50 -12.19 -2.24 13.61
N GLU A 51 -13.18 -2.29 12.73
CA GLU A 51 -13.56 -1.17 11.88
C GLU A 51 -13.94 0.05 12.73
N PRO A 52 -13.51 1.26 12.36
CA PRO A 52 -13.85 2.46 13.11
C PRO A 52 -15.36 2.73 13.02
N LYS A 53 -15.94 3.23 14.11
CA LYS A 53 -17.34 3.63 14.12
C LYS A 53 -17.51 4.94 13.34
N PHE A 54 -18.60 5.05 12.59
CA PHE A 54 -18.92 6.24 11.76
C PHE A 54 -18.80 7.55 12.53
N GLU A 55 -19.29 7.62 13.79
CA GLU A 55 -19.27 8.81 14.62
C GLU A 55 -17.86 9.34 14.95
N LYS A 56 -16.85 8.48 14.81
CA LYS A 56 -15.43 8.88 15.00
C LYS A 56 -14.78 9.42 13.73
N LEU A 57 -15.45 9.28 12.60
CA LEU A 57 -14.94 9.64 11.28
C LEU A 57 -15.55 10.95 10.75
N ILE A 58 -16.55 11.51 11.42
CA ILE A 58 -17.23 12.75 11.04
C ILE A 58 -16.69 13.96 11.79
N GLY A 59 -17.05 15.16 11.30
CA GLY A 59 -16.61 16.44 11.92
C GLY A 59 -15.32 17.01 11.32
N TYR A 60 -14.89 16.47 10.19
CA TYR A 60 -13.83 17.01 9.35
C TYR A 60 -14.42 17.64 8.08
N ASP A 61 -13.66 18.51 7.42
CA ASP A 61 -14.08 19.12 6.17
C ASP A 61 -13.80 18.22 4.97
N TYR A 62 -12.73 17.42 5.04
CA TYR A 62 -12.35 16.42 4.03
C TYR A 62 -11.94 15.12 4.68
N PHE A 63 -12.21 14.01 4.01
CA PHE A 63 -11.77 12.68 4.42
C PHE A 63 -11.10 11.95 3.26
N TYR A 64 -9.81 11.67 3.42
CA TYR A 64 -9.01 10.85 2.51
C TYR A 64 -8.88 9.43 3.06
N LEU A 65 -9.22 8.45 2.25
CA LEU A 65 -9.06 7.03 2.53
C LEU A 65 -8.10 6.47 1.48
N THR A 66 -6.91 6.02 1.89
CA THR A 66 -5.87 5.59 0.95
C THR A 66 -5.33 4.22 1.29
N ASP A 67 -5.14 3.37 0.25
CA ASP A 67 -4.61 2.02 0.36
C ASP A 67 -5.41 1.12 1.30
N LEU A 68 -6.68 1.39 1.48
CA LEU A 68 -7.57 0.57 2.26
C LEU A 68 -9.05 0.88 1.96
N HIS A 69 -9.89 -0.04 2.39
CA HIS A 69 -11.34 0.12 2.34
C HIS A 69 -11.97 -0.32 3.66
N PHE A 70 -13.14 0.20 3.94
CA PHE A 70 -14.01 -0.27 5.01
C PHE A 70 -15.12 -1.16 4.45
N SER A 71 -15.99 -1.66 5.32
CA SER A 71 -17.20 -2.35 4.86
C SER A 71 -18.01 -1.45 3.92
N THR A 72 -18.69 -2.06 2.95
CA THR A 72 -19.54 -1.32 1.99
C THR A 72 -20.52 -0.40 2.70
N LYS A 73 -21.05 -0.82 3.87
CA LYS A 73 -21.95 0.01 4.68
C LYS A 73 -21.26 1.28 5.18
N LEU A 74 -20.08 1.17 5.78
CA LEU A 74 -19.36 2.34 6.30
C LEU A 74 -18.91 3.25 5.16
N MET A 75 -18.43 2.68 4.05
CA MET A 75 -18.06 3.45 2.85
C MET A 75 -19.26 4.24 2.30
N ALA A 76 -20.44 3.62 2.21
CA ALA A 76 -21.66 4.28 1.76
C ALA A 76 -22.08 5.42 2.72
N GLN A 77 -22.00 5.21 4.04
CA GLN A 77 -22.27 6.25 5.04
C GLN A 77 -21.31 7.44 4.93
N LEU A 78 -20.02 7.17 4.71
CA LEU A 78 -19.00 8.21 4.53
C LEU A 78 -19.24 9.01 3.25
N PHE A 79 -19.58 8.34 2.17
CA PHE A 79 -19.90 9.00 0.92
C PHE A 79 -21.17 9.85 1.04
N ASP A 80 -22.22 9.35 1.69
CA ASP A 80 -23.44 10.09 1.95
C ASP A 80 -23.17 11.37 2.77
N TYR A 81 -22.33 11.29 3.80
CA TYR A 81 -22.01 12.40 4.68
C TYR A 81 -21.08 13.44 4.04
N TYR A 82 -19.98 12.99 3.42
CA TYR A 82 -18.92 13.87 2.90
C TYR A 82 -19.13 14.28 1.45
N ASN A 83 -19.85 13.47 0.66
CA ASN A 83 -20.07 13.71 -0.77
C ASN A 83 -18.73 13.78 -1.54
N SER A 84 -18.53 14.83 -2.37
CA SER A 84 -17.28 15.06 -3.11
C SER A 84 -16.05 15.36 -2.22
N LYS A 85 -16.24 15.44 -0.90
CA LYS A 85 -15.16 15.63 0.09
C LYS A 85 -14.71 14.31 0.72
N PHE A 86 -15.32 13.17 0.33
CA PHE A 86 -14.82 11.83 0.59
C PHE A 86 -13.97 11.39 -0.60
N ILE A 87 -12.67 11.28 -0.40
CA ILE A 87 -11.71 10.91 -1.42
C ILE A 87 -11.19 9.51 -1.11
N TRP A 88 -11.48 8.56 -2.00
CA TRP A 88 -11.00 7.19 -1.88
C TRP A 88 -9.98 6.89 -2.97
N ILE A 89 -8.76 6.48 -2.56
CA ILE A 89 -7.66 6.13 -3.47
C ILE A 89 -7.19 4.73 -3.07
N ASP A 90 -7.46 3.76 -3.94
CA ASP A 90 -7.22 2.36 -3.62
C ASP A 90 -6.94 1.53 -4.88
N HIS A 91 -6.15 0.46 -4.72
CA HIS A 91 -5.80 -0.46 -5.79
C HIS A 91 -6.30 -1.90 -5.56
N HIS A 92 -6.99 -2.16 -4.47
CA HIS A 92 -7.53 -3.47 -4.13
C HIS A 92 -8.76 -3.82 -5.00
N GLN A 93 -8.54 -4.34 -6.20
CA GLN A 93 -9.57 -4.55 -7.23
C GLN A 93 -10.83 -5.25 -6.69
N LYS A 94 -10.66 -6.32 -5.88
CA LYS A 94 -11.80 -7.03 -5.31
C LYS A 94 -12.66 -6.15 -4.42
N ALA A 95 -12.06 -5.31 -3.60
CA ALA A 95 -12.78 -4.39 -2.72
C ALA A 95 -13.51 -3.32 -3.52
N ILE A 96 -12.87 -2.82 -4.56
CA ILE A 96 -13.45 -1.86 -5.51
C ILE A 96 -14.68 -2.48 -6.18
N ASP A 97 -14.54 -3.67 -6.77
CA ASP A 97 -15.62 -4.38 -7.44
C ASP A 97 -16.78 -4.70 -6.48
N ASP A 98 -16.45 -5.19 -5.27
CA ASP A 98 -17.46 -5.53 -4.25
C ASP A 98 -18.21 -4.28 -3.79
N PHE A 99 -17.54 -3.14 -3.64
CA PHE A 99 -18.18 -1.88 -3.29
C PHE A 99 -19.16 -1.45 -4.41
N TYR A 100 -18.68 -1.30 -5.64
CA TYR A 100 -19.49 -0.81 -6.75
C TYR A 100 -20.65 -1.76 -7.13
N LYS A 101 -20.50 -3.04 -6.86
CA LYS A 101 -21.57 -4.02 -7.04
C LYS A 101 -22.69 -3.90 -5.99
N ASN A 102 -22.34 -3.60 -4.75
CA ASN A 102 -23.24 -3.76 -3.62
C ASN A 102 -23.74 -2.45 -3.00
N TRP A 103 -23.05 -1.31 -3.25
CA TRP A 103 -23.32 -0.07 -2.53
C TRP A 103 -24.76 0.44 -2.62
N LYS A 104 -25.44 0.27 -3.77
CA LYS A 104 -26.84 0.69 -3.96
C LYS A 104 -27.79 -0.03 -3.02
N ASN A 105 -27.68 -1.35 -2.96
CA ASN A 105 -28.50 -2.18 -2.08
C ASN A 105 -28.25 -1.81 -0.61
N VAL A 106 -26.99 -1.63 -0.25
CA VAL A 106 -26.59 -1.22 1.12
C VAL A 106 -27.10 0.17 1.47
N ALA A 107 -27.08 1.11 0.53
CA ALA A 107 -27.62 2.45 0.75
C ALA A 107 -29.13 2.42 0.97
N GLU A 108 -29.88 1.65 0.19
CA GLU A 108 -31.31 1.46 0.34
C GLU A 108 -31.67 0.83 1.69
N GLU A 109 -31.01 -0.27 2.07
CA GLU A 109 -31.22 -0.97 3.34
C GLU A 109 -30.95 -0.11 4.58
N ASN A 110 -30.01 0.86 4.47
CA ASN A 110 -29.63 1.73 5.58
C ASN A 110 -30.28 3.13 5.51
N ASN A 111 -31.22 3.36 4.60
CA ASN A 111 -31.90 4.65 4.39
C ASN A 111 -30.94 5.83 4.18
N LEU A 112 -29.87 5.60 3.41
CA LEU A 112 -28.92 6.63 3.05
C LEU A 112 -29.47 7.35 1.81
N TYR A 113 -29.97 8.55 2.00
CA TYR A 113 -30.68 9.32 0.96
C TYR A 113 -29.96 10.63 0.66
N HIS A 114 -28.85 10.59 -0.03
CA HIS A 114 -28.38 11.82 -0.67
C HIS A 114 -29.02 11.93 -2.08
N PRO A 115 -29.66 13.06 -2.45
CA PRO A 115 -30.29 13.22 -3.76
C PRO A 115 -29.36 13.00 -4.95
N VAL A 116 -28.05 13.16 -4.77
CA VAL A 116 -27.00 12.90 -5.76
C VAL A 116 -26.91 11.39 -6.08
N PHE A 117 -27.22 10.50 -5.13
CA PHE A 117 -27.21 9.05 -5.33
C PHE A 117 -28.23 8.57 -6.36
N PHE A 118 -29.39 9.18 -6.43
CA PHE A 118 -30.47 8.74 -7.33
C PHE A 118 -30.37 9.25 -8.76
N ASN A 119 -29.64 10.37 -8.98
CA ASN A 119 -29.50 10.98 -10.30
C ASN A 119 -28.17 10.68 -11.00
N ALA A 120 -27.17 10.20 -10.26
CA ALA A 120 -25.90 9.78 -10.86
C ALA A 120 -25.97 8.28 -11.16
N ILE A 121 -26.16 7.95 -12.41
CA ILE A 121 -26.05 6.58 -12.95
C ILE A 121 -24.62 6.01 -12.72
N CYS A 122 -23.68 6.87 -12.39
CA CYS A 122 -22.31 6.57 -11.96
C CYS A 122 -21.89 7.61 -10.92
N ALA A 123 -22.20 7.40 -9.64
CA ALA A 123 -21.58 8.19 -8.58
C ALA A 123 -20.20 7.61 -8.32
N ASP A 124 -19.23 8.01 -9.12
CA ASP A 124 -17.84 7.71 -8.83
C ASP A 124 -17.45 8.48 -7.57
N ILE A 125 -16.99 7.75 -6.55
CA ILE A 125 -16.38 8.39 -5.38
C ILE A 125 -15.17 9.18 -5.88
N GLU A 126 -14.99 10.41 -5.40
CA GLU A 126 -13.82 11.23 -5.70
C GLU A 126 -12.54 10.48 -5.34
N GLY A 127 -11.52 10.55 -6.20
CA GLY A 127 -10.26 9.82 -6.05
C GLY A 127 -9.96 8.94 -7.25
N ILE A 128 -9.05 7.99 -7.08
CA ILE A 128 -8.70 7.02 -8.14
C ILE A 128 -8.77 5.61 -7.55
N GLN A 129 -9.61 4.76 -8.16
CA GLN A 129 -9.74 3.35 -7.84
C GLN A 129 -9.32 2.53 -9.06
N SER A 130 -8.10 2.01 -9.05
CA SER A 130 -7.52 1.25 -10.17
C SER A 130 -6.38 0.36 -9.68
N ASN A 131 -6.15 -0.77 -10.32
CA ASN A 131 -5.00 -1.62 -10.08
C ASN A 131 -3.81 -1.35 -11.03
N ASP A 132 -3.84 -0.24 -11.78
CA ASP A 132 -2.74 0.13 -12.69
C ASP A 132 -1.49 0.58 -11.95
N PHE A 133 -1.65 1.11 -10.73
CA PHE A 133 -0.60 1.50 -9.80
C PHE A 133 -0.96 1.06 -8.38
N ALA A 134 0.04 1.00 -7.50
CA ALA A 134 -0.18 0.94 -6.05
C ALA A 134 -0.84 2.23 -5.55
N ALA A 135 -1.42 2.21 -4.35
CA ALA A 135 -2.18 3.36 -3.85
C ALA A 135 -1.33 4.63 -3.72
N SER A 136 -0.04 4.52 -3.41
CA SER A 136 0.89 5.66 -3.40
C SER A 136 1.08 6.27 -4.80
N GLY A 137 1.19 5.43 -5.83
CA GLY A 137 1.23 5.88 -7.22
C GLY A 137 -0.07 6.57 -7.66
N LEU A 138 -1.22 6.00 -7.30
CA LEU A 138 -2.53 6.60 -7.55
C LEU A 138 -2.71 7.92 -6.80
N THR A 139 -2.22 8.01 -5.55
CA THR A 139 -2.25 9.26 -4.77
C THR A 139 -1.42 10.36 -5.44
N TRP A 140 -0.25 10.01 -5.94
CA TRP A 140 0.57 10.92 -6.74
C TRP A 140 -0.18 11.45 -7.95
N LEU A 141 -0.75 10.55 -8.77
CA LEU A 141 -1.50 10.91 -9.98
C LEU A 141 -2.68 11.83 -9.67
N TYR A 142 -3.46 11.51 -8.66
CA TYR A 142 -4.61 12.31 -8.24
C TYR A 142 -4.24 13.77 -7.94
N PHE A 143 -3.16 13.98 -7.21
CA PHE A 143 -2.75 15.33 -6.84
C PHE A 143 -2.01 16.06 -7.96
N ILE A 144 -1.24 15.37 -8.80
CA ILE A 144 -0.57 15.99 -9.94
C ILE A 144 -1.59 16.65 -10.87
N GLU A 145 -2.69 15.98 -11.17
CA GLU A 145 -3.76 16.56 -11.99
C GLU A 145 -4.33 17.83 -11.36
N LYS A 146 -4.55 17.84 -10.04
CA LYS A 146 -5.04 19.02 -9.32
C LYS A 146 -4.03 20.17 -9.29
N ILE A 147 -2.76 19.89 -9.02
CA ILE A 147 -1.67 20.89 -9.00
C ILE A 147 -1.53 21.56 -10.37
N ILE A 148 -1.62 20.77 -11.43
CA ILE A 148 -1.58 21.30 -12.81
C ILE A 148 -2.81 22.16 -13.09
N ALA A 149 -3.99 21.70 -12.75
CA ALA A 149 -5.24 22.42 -12.98
C ALA A 149 -5.30 23.77 -12.24
N GLU A 150 -4.73 23.85 -11.04
CA GLU A 150 -4.68 25.06 -10.22
C GLU A 150 -3.48 25.98 -10.51
N GLY A 151 -2.59 25.59 -11.41
CA GLY A 151 -1.42 26.39 -11.80
C GLY A 151 -0.31 26.45 -10.74
N ASN A 152 -0.32 25.59 -9.75
CA ASN A 152 0.64 25.57 -8.62
C ASN A 152 1.94 24.79 -8.93
N ILE A 153 2.28 24.70 -10.19
CA ILE A 153 3.39 23.91 -10.74
C ILE A 153 4.74 24.38 -10.19
N GLU A 154 4.94 25.69 -10.04
CA GLU A 154 6.22 26.21 -9.53
C GLU A 154 6.51 25.77 -8.09
N SER A 155 5.51 25.80 -7.23
CA SER A 155 5.63 25.33 -5.84
C SER A 155 5.95 23.83 -5.80
N PHE A 156 5.33 23.05 -6.66
CA PHE A 156 5.59 21.64 -6.82
C PHE A 156 7.04 21.35 -7.26
N CYS A 157 7.52 22.01 -8.32
CA CYS A 157 8.89 21.85 -8.83
C CYS A 157 9.96 22.35 -7.85
N ASN A 158 9.62 23.21 -6.89
CA ASN A 158 10.54 23.64 -5.87
C ASN A 158 10.80 22.56 -4.81
N ILE A 159 9.81 21.68 -4.58
CA ILE A 159 9.93 20.53 -3.68
C ILE A 159 10.50 19.34 -4.45
N PHE A 160 9.88 18.94 -5.54
CA PHE A 160 10.32 17.84 -6.38
C PHE A 160 11.24 18.37 -7.51
N LYS A 161 12.46 18.72 -7.17
CA LYS A 161 13.43 19.36 -8.07
C LYS A 161 13.74 18.55 -9.33
N GLU A 162 13.66 17.25 -9.25
CA GLU A 162 13.84 16.34 -10.38
C GLU A 162 12.83 16.55 -11.52
N PHE A 163 11.64 17.12 -11.21
CA PHE A 163 10.62 17.42 -12.21
C PHE A 163 10.78 18.78 -12.89
N LYS A 164 11.69 19.63 -12.38
CA LYS A 164 11.90 20.97 -12.94
C LYS A 164 12.34 20.97 -14.42
N LEU A 165 12.97 19.88 -14.86
CA LEU A 165 13.44 19.70 -16.24
C LEU A 165 12.42 18.97 -17.14
N CYS A 166 11.41 18.32 -16.57
CA CYS A 166 10.49 17.44 -17.28
C CYS A 166 9.17 18.11 -17.69
N PHE A 167 9.01 19.42 -17.51
CA PHE A 167 7.76 20.14 -17.73
C PHE A 167 7.16 20.00 -19.13
N ASN A 168 7.94 19.54 -20.11
CA ASN A 168 7.50 19.36 -21.49
C ASN A 168 7.23 17.90 -21.88
N ASN A 169 7.36 16.94 -20.97
CA ASN A 169 7.24 15.50 -21.28
C ASN A 169 6.17 14.83 -20.43
N SER A 170 5.49 13.86 -21.02
CA SER A 170 4.49 12.97 -20.41
C SER A 170 5.00 12.09 -19.23
N GLU A 171 6.14 12.43 -18.65
CA GLU A 171 6.77 11.67 -17.57
C GLU A 171 6.31 12.06 -16.15
N PHE A 172 5.54 13.13 -16.02
CA PHE A 172 4.95 13.54 -14.72
C PHE A 172 4.11 12.46 -14.05
N THR A 173 3.53 11.58 -14.84
CA THR A 173 2.66 10.52 -14.34
C THR A 173 3.41 9.41 -13.60
N LYS A 174 4.74 9.32 -13.75
CA LYS A 174 5.51 8.23 -13.16
C LYS A 174 5.92 8.46 -11.71
N GLY A 175 5.84 9.71 -11.22
CA GLY A 175 6.31 10.06 -9.89
C GLY A 175 7.85 9.99 -9.75
N PRO A 176 8.38 10.34 -8.58
CA PRO A 176 9.80 10.21 -8.28
C PRO A 176 10.25 8.74 -8.32
N TRP A 177 11.54 8.50 -8.60
CA TRP A 177 12.09 7.16 -8.75
C TRP A 177 11.83 6.24 -7.54
N TRP A 178 11.93 6.76 -6.33
CA TRP A 178 11.67 6.00 -5.11
C TRP A 178 10.20 5.55 -5.02
N LEU A 179 9.25 6.37 -5.47
CA LEU A 179 7.84 6.02 -5.55
C LEU A 179 7.62 4.90 -6.57
N THR A 180 8.30 4.94 -7.71
CA THR A 180 8.25 3.87 -8.72
C THR A 180 8.74 2.53 -8.14
N LEU A 181 9.76 2.54 -7.28
CA LEU A 181 10.25 1.32 -6.61
C LEU A 181 9.26 0.78 -5.58
N ILE A 182 8.57 1.67 -4.83
CA ILE A 182 7.51 1.28 -3.89
C ILE A 182 6.34 0.67 -4.66
N ASP A 183 5.83 1.36 -5.68
CA ASP A 183 4.75 0.89 -6.55
C ASP A 183 5.06 -0.47 -7.19
N SER A 184 6.26 -0.62 -7.74
CA SER A 184 6.66 -1.87 -8.38
C SER A 184 6.74 -3.03 -7.39
N TYR A 185 7.17 -2.78 -6.16
CA TYR A 185 7.22 -3.80 -5.11
C TYR A 185 5.81 -4.22 -4.69
N ASP A 186 4.94 -3.26 -4.42
CA ASP A 186 3.60 -3.52 -3.90
C ASP A 186 2.76 -4.33 -4.90
N ARG A 187 2.81 -3.97 -6.16
CA ARG A 187 2.15 -4.70 -7.25
C ARG A 187 2.86 -5.98 -7.69
N TRP A 188 3.97 -6.33 -7.03
CA TRP A 188 4.77 -7.50 -7.38
C TRP A 188 5.23 -7.53 -8.84
N ASN A 189 5.57 -6.35 -9.39
CA ASN A 189 6.02 -6.21 -10.78
C ASN A 189 7.49 -6.65 -10.93
N ASN A 190 7.68 -7.96 -11.03
CA ASN A 190 9.00 -8.62 -11.13
C ASN A 190 9.30 -9.15 -12.53
N SER A 191 8.68 -8.59 -13.55
CA SER A 191 8.88 -8.97 -14.95
C SER A 191 10.34 -8.79 -15.40
N ASP A 192 11.00 -7.74 -14.94
CA ASP A 192 12.46 -7.60 -15.04
C ASP A 192 13.12 -8.10 -13.75
N LYS A 193 13.58 -9.35 -13.80
CA LYS A 193 14.17 -9.99 -12.62
C LYS A 193 15.49 -9.34 -12.19
N GLU A 194 16.29 -8.82 -13.11
CA GLU A 194 17.55 -8.15 -12.79
C GLU A 194 17.26 -6.82 -12.08
N TYR A 195 16.33 -6.02 -12.60
CA TYR A 195 15.92 -4.78 -11.99
C TYR A 195 15.28 -5.00 -10.61
N TRP A 196 14.43 -6.02 -10.48
CA TRP A 196 13.82 -6.44 -9.22
C TRP A 196 14.87 -6.75 -8.14
N ASP A 197 15.83 -7.63 -8.47
CA ASP A 197 16.83 -8.11 -7.50
C ASP A 197 17.88 -7.04 -7.15
N ARG A 198 18.19 -6.13 -8.08
CA ARG A 198 19.26 -5.12 -7.90
C ARG A 198 18.76 -3.81 -7.31
N PHE A 199 17.50 -3.46 -7.51
CA PHE A 199 16.97 -2.15 -7.10
C PHE A 199 15.73 -2.26 -6.23
N ILE A 200 14.67 -2.91 -6.69
CA ILE A 200 13.38 -2.91 -5.99
C ILE A 200 13.51 -3.59 -4.63
N MET A 201 14.02 -4.82 -4.60
CA MET A 201 14.18 -5.56 -3.35
C MET A 201 15.13 -4.89 -2.35
N PRO A 202 16.36 -4.50 -2.73
CA PRO A 202 17.25 -3.77 -1.82
C PRO A 202 16.62 -2.48 -1.29
N PHE A 203 15.99 -1.68 -2.15
CA PHE A 203 15.33 -0.45 -1.73
C PHE A 203 14.24 -0.69 -0.69
N GLN A 204 13.40 -1.70 -0.88
CA GLN A 204 12.38 -2.06 0.10
C GLN A 204 12.98 -2.42 1.47
N PHE A 205 14.11 -3.11 1.50
CA PHE A 205 14.78 -3.46 2.76
C PHE A 205 15.48 -2.27 3.40
N PHE A 206 16.02 -1.35 2.63
CA PHE A 206 16.48 -0.06 3.13
C PHE A 206 15.33 0.72 3.77
N MET A 207 14.23 0.92 3.03
CA MET A 207 13.09 1.68 3.50
C MET A 207 12.49 1.12 4.80
N ARG A 208 12.38 -0.18 4.95
CA ARG A 208 11.88 -0.84 6.17
C ARG A 208 12.75 -0.60 7.41
N THR A 209 13.99 -0.17 7.25
CA THR A 209 14.85 0.21 8.38
C THR A 209 14.69 1.69 8.77
N HIS A 210 14.07 2.52 7.92
CA HIS A 210 13.94 3.96 8.11
C HIS A 210 12.48 4.41 8.25
N VAL A 211 11.55 3.71 7.60
CA VAL A 211 10.15 4.08 7.52
C VAL A 211 9.28 3.00 8.16
N ASN A 212 8.49 3.40 9.14
CA ASN A 212 7.54 2.53 9.86
C ASN A 212 6.24 3.25 10.24
N SER A 213 6.02 4.43 9.66
CA SER A 213 4.82 5.26 9.87
C SER A 213 4.75 6.36 8.80
N VAL A 214 3.60 7.00 8.69
CA VAL A 214 3.43 8.20 7.84
C VAL A 214 4.40 9.31 8.26
N ASP A 215 4.61 9.52 9.56
CA ASP A 215 5.52 10.56 10.06
C ASP A 215 6.98 10.30 9.67
N THR A 216 7.42 9.06 9.70
CA THR A 216 8.77 8.69 9.26
C THR A 216 8.92 8.78 7.75
N MET A 217 7.86 8.51 6.99
CA MET A 217 7.88 8.70 5.54
C MET A 217 7.94 10.18 5.16
N LEU A 218 7.20 11.05 5.83
CA LEU A 218 7.30 12.50 5.64
C LEU A 218 8.73 13.00 5.89
N LYS A 219 9.36 12.56 6.98
CA LYS A 219 10.76 12.92 7.29
C LYS A 219 11.74 12.39 6.24
N TYR A 220 11.48 11.19 5.71
CA TYR A 220 12.29 10.64 4.63
C TYR A 220 12.21 11.52 3.38
N ILE A 221 10.99 11.91 2.98
CA ILE A 221 10.77 12.79 1.82
C ILE A 221 11.46 14.15 2.04
N ASP A 222 11.27 14.78 3.20
CA ASP A 222 11.89 16.07 3.53
C ASP A 222 13.42 16.02 3.47
N ASN A 223 14.04 14.97 4.01
CA ASN A 223 15.49 14.79 3.98
C ASN A 223 16.01 14.54 2.57
N PHE A 224 15.27 13.76 1.80
CA PHE A 224 15.61 13.43 0.43
C PHE A 224 15.64 14.67 -0.46
N GLU A 225 14.68 15.58 -0.29
CA GLU A 225 14.54 16.81 -1.07
C GLU A 225 15.51 17.91 -0.64
N SER A 226 16.00 17.87 0.60
CA SER A 226 16.97 18.85 1.12
C SER A 226 18.40 18.62 0.62
N THR A 227 18.68 17.49 -0.02
CA THR A 227 20.01 17.20 -0.58
C THR A 227 20.23 17.91 -1.91
N PRO A 228 21.32 18.69 -2.08
CA PRO A 228 21.46 19.71 -3.13
C PRO A 228 21.67 19.21 -4.57
N ASN A 229 21.73 17.92 -4.86
CA ASN A 229 22.27 17.39 -6.13
C ASN A 229 21.43 16.30 -6.80
N TYR A 230 20.09 16.44 -6.79
CA TYR A 230 19.26 15.60 -7.64
C TYR A 230 19.18 16.16 -9.07
N GLU A 231 20.20 15.94 -9.86
CA GLU A 231 20.06 16.01 -11.31
C GLU A 231 19.68 14.61 -11.82
N THR A 232 18.51 14.57 -12.42
CA THR A 232 17.86 13.51 -13.18
C THR A 232 18.78 12.41 -13.69
N GLY A 233 18.89 11.32 -12.96
CA GLY A 233 19.45 10.07 -13.46
C GLY A 233 18.44 8.95 -13.23
N LEU A 234 17.81 8.47 -14.31
CA LEU A 234 17.07 7.22 -14.26
C LEU A 234 17.97 6.11 -13.67
N PRO A 235 17.39 5.11 -12.96
CA PRO A 235 18.15 4.02 -12.35
C PRO A 235 19.06 3.22 -13.30
N GLY A 236 18.96 3.45 -14.61
CA GLY A 236 19.83 2.81 -15.62
C GLY A 236 21.24 3.35 -15.68
N ASP A 237 21.53 4.54 -15.12
CA ASP A 237 22.86 5.14 -15.19
C ASP A 237 23.54 5.19 -13.81
N LEU A 238 23.85 4.02 -13.25
CA LEU A 238 24.62 3.89 -12.02
C LEU A 238 26.09 4.35 -12.17
N ALA A 239 26.52 4.69 -13.37
CA ALA A 239 27.83 5.27 -13.64
C ALA A 239 27.85 6.79 -13.36
N ASN A 240 26.67 7.42 -13.19
CA ASN A 240 26.55 8.83 -12.89
C ASN A 240 26.90 9.09 -11.41
N PRO A 241 27.93 9.89 -11.09
CA PRO A 241 28.31 10.21 -9.71
C PRO A 241 27.22 10.93 -8.90
N PHE A 242 26.20 11.50 -9.55
CA PHE A 242 25.05 12.14 -8.91
C PHE A 242 24.07 11.14 -8.26
N ASN A 243 24.22 9.84 -8.52
CA ASN A 243 23.40 8.77 -7.93
C ASN A 243 24.05 8.14 -6.67
N LEU A 244 24.97 8.85 -6.00
CA LEU A 244 25.75 8.27 -4.89
C LEU A 244 24.84 7.91 -3.68
N GLU A 245 23.83 8.71 -3.40
CA GLU A 245 22.90 8.48 -2.29
C GLU A 245 21.96 7.30 -2.57
N ILE A 246 21.34 7.27 -3.74
CA ILE A 246 20.54 6.14 -4.21
C ILE A 246 21.37 4.85 -4.16
N ARG A 247 22.61 4.94 -4.61
CA ARG A 247 23.54 3.81 -4.56
C ARG A 247 23.79 3.35 -3.13
N ASN A 248 23.98 4.26 -2.19
CA ASN A 248 24.19 3.95 -0.77
C ASN A 248 22.95 3.33 -0.14
N GLU A 249 21.76 3.83 -0.45
CA GLU A 249 20.48 3.26 -0.01
C GLU A 249 20.31 1.83 -0.53
N ILE A 250 20.52 1.63 -1.83
CA ILE A 250 20.42 0.31 -2.47
C ILE A 250 21.47 -0.64 -1.89
N MET A 251 22.71 -0.20 -1.71
CA MET A 251 23.77 -1.04 -1.12
C MET A 251 23.47 -1.41 0.33
N SER A 252 23.01 -0.45 1.13
CA SER A 252 22.62 -0.70 2.52
C SER A 252 21.44 -1.66 2.60
N GLY A 253 20.45 -1.46 1.75
CA GLY A 253 19.31 -2.36 1.65
C GLY A 253 19.69 -3.77 1.18
N ALA A 254 20.64 -3.90 0.26
CA ALA A 254 21.16 -5.21 -0.17
C ALA A 254 21.82 -5.96 0.99
N MET A 255 22.57 -5.27 1.84
CA MET A 255 23.18 -5.88 3.05
C MET A 255 22.11 -6.37 4.03
N VAL A 256 21.06 -5.57 4.26
CA VAL A 256 19.92 -5.95 5.11
C VAL A 256 19.18 -7.15 4.51
N LEU A 257 18.92 -7.13 3.22
CA LEU A 257 18.27 -8.22 2.49
C LEU A 257 19.07 -9.53 2.59
N ASP A 258 20.39 -9.48 2.41
CA ASP A 258 21.25 -10.65 2.52
C ASP A 258 21.29 -11.22 3.94
N TYR A 259 21.34 -10.36 4.95
CA TYR A 259 21.21 -10.78 6.34
C TYR A 259 19.87 -11.49 6.59
N GLN A 260 18.77 -10.89 6.13
CA GLN A 260 17.43 -11.46 6.27
C GLN A 260 17.28 -12.81 5.55
N ARG A 261 17.83 -12.92 4.33
CA ARG A 261 17.85 -14.20 3.58
C ARG A 261 18.60 -15.31 4.34
N ASN A 262 19.66 -14.96 5.04
CA ASN A 262 20.39 -15.94 5.87
C ASN A 262 19.57 -16.36 7.10
N LEU A 263 18.82 -15.46 7.73
CA LEU A 263 17.88 -15.83 8.79
C LEU A 263 16.79 -16.78 8.27
N TYR A 264 16.22 -16.52 7.09
CA TYR A 264 15.23 -17.41 6.48
C TYR A 264 15.76 -18.83 6.25
N LYS A 265 17.01 -18.97 5.79
CA LYS A 265 17.64 -20.29 5.64
C LYS A 265 17.70 -21.09 6.96
N ALA A 266 17.88 -20.42 8.10
CA ALA A 266 17.83 -21.05 9.39
C ALA A 266 16.41 -21.44 9.80
N GLN A 267 15.44 -20.56 9.56
CA GLN A 267 14.03 -20.78 9.88
C GLN A 267 13.41 -21.93 9.09
N TRP A 268 13.74 -22.10 7.80
CA TRP A 268 13.20 -23.23 7.00
C TRP A 268 13.42 -24.60 7.62
N LYS A 269 14.47 -24.76 8.40
CA LYS A 269 14.78 -26.03 9.11
C LYS A 269 13.75 -26.38 10.17
N THR A 270 12.99 -25.40 10.67
CA THR A 270 11.95 -25.58 11.67
C THR A 270 10.54 -25.73 11.07
N GLY A 271 10.42 -25.53 9.76
CA GLY A 271 9.18 -25.72 9.04
C GLY A 271 8.80 -27.20 8.93
N TYR A 272 7.55 -27.44 8.63
CA TYR A 272 7.00 -28.78 8.46
C TYR A 272 5.99 -28.86 7.31
N GLU A 273 5.76 -30.08 6.84
CA GLU A 273 4.77 -30.36 5.82
C GLU A 273 3.38 -30.50 6.45
N SER A 274 2.39 -29.99 5.75
CA SER A 274 0.97 -30.12 6.04
C SER A 274 0.18 -30.28 4.75
N GLN A 275 -1.12 -30.43 4.86
CA GLN A 275 -2.03 -30.57 3.72
C GLN A 275 -3.27 -29.73 3.92
N LEU A 276 -3.73 -29.12 2.83
CA LEU A 276 -5.01 -28.44 2.75
C LEU A 276 -5.72 -28.89 1.47
N GLU A 277 -6.81 -29.62 1.61
CA GLU A 277 -7.45 -30.30 0.46
C GLU A 277 -6.44 -31.17 -0.30
N ASN A 278 -6.21 -30.86 -1.58
CA ASN A 278 -5.24 -31.55 -2.44
C ASN A 278 -3.87 -30.85 -2.50
N TYR A 279 -3.72 -29.74 -1.76
CA TYR A 279 -2.52 -28.91 -1.81
C TYR A 279 -1.49 -29.36 -0.76
N LYS A 280 -0.25 -29.47 -1.17
CA LYS A 280 0.89 -29.66 -0.27
C LYS A 280 1.29 -28.33 0.31
N VAL A 281 1.35 -28.24 1.63
CA VAL A 281 1.59 -27.01 2.37
C VAL A 281 2.91 -27.07 3.12
N PHE A 282 3.76 -26.07 2.94
CA PHE A 282 4.90 -25.84 3.83
C PHE A 282 4.49 -24.84 4.91
N VAL A 283 4.58 -25.24 6.16
CA VAL A 283 4.17 -24.45 7.32
C VAL A 283 5.38 -24.02 8.12
N LEU A 284 5.43 -22.74 8.51
CA LEU A 284 6.54 -22.17 9.25
C LEU A 284 6.03 -21.32 10.41
N ASN A 285 6.50 -21.60 11.64
CA ASN A 285 6.23 -20.72 12.78
C ASN A 285 7.22 -19.55 12.76
N THR A 286 6.73 -18.37 12.40
CA THR A 286 7.53 -17.14 12.31
C THR A 286 6.64 -15.91 12.38
N GLN A 287 7.16 -14.80 12.90
CA GLN A 287 6.50 -13.49 12.84
C GLN A 287 6.82 -12.74 11.54
N ASP A 288 7.81 -13.22 10.79
CA ASP A 288 8.15 -12.63 9.49
C ASP A 288 6.99 -12.81 8.51
N ARG A 289 6.72 -11.79 7.74
CA ARG A 289 5.65 -11.76 6.73
C ARG A 289 6.23 -11.53 5.34
N GLY A 290 5.48 -11.96 4.35
CA GLY A 290 5.85 -11.80 2.95
C GLY A 290 6.34 -13.09 2.30
N SER A 291 6.04 -13.26 1.03
CA SER A 291 6.44 -14.43 0.22
C SER A 291 7.96 -14.57 0.07
N ILE A 292 8.69 -13.47 0.28
CA ILE A 292 10.16 -13.43 0.22
C ILE A 292 10.84 -14.49 1.09
N ILE A 293 10.20 -14.85 2.22
CA ILE A 293 10.68 -15.91 3.11
C ILE A 293 10.94 -17.20 2.32
N PHE A 294 10.13 -17.47 1.31
CA PHE A 294 10.12 -18.74 0.56
C PHE A 294 10.71 -18.64 -0.85
N GLU A 295 10.99 -17.44 -1.36
CA GLU A 295 11.44 -17.23 -2.73
C GLU A 295 12.68 -18.07 -3.09
N ASN A 296 13.65 -18.11 -2.20
CA ASN A 296 14.91 -18.80 -2.38
C ASN A 296 14.97 -20.12 -1.58
N MET A 297 13.83 -20.65 -1.14
CA MET A 297 13.79 -21.91 -0.40
C MET A 297 14.13 -23.10 -1.30
N PRO A 298 15.12 -23.92 -0.94
CA PRO A 298 15.44 -25.13 -1.70
C PRO A 298 14.24 -26.08 -1.74
N GLY A 299 13.89 -26.54 -2.93
CA GLY A 299 12.78 -27.47 -3.10
C GLY A 299 11.39 -26.85 -2.95
N LYS A 300 11.26 -25.53 -3.03
CA LYS A 300 9.95 -24.83 -2.95
C LYS A 300 8.92 -25.37 -3.96
N HIS A 301 9.37 -25.84 -5.12
CA HIS A 301 8.50 -26.41 -6.16
C HIS A 301 7.76 -27.69 -5.73
N LYS A 302 8.09 -28.25 -4.57
CA LYS A 302 7.39 -29.41 -4.00
C LYS A 302 6.09 -29.03 -3.30
N TYR A 303 5.91 -27.75 -3.01
CA TYR A 303 4.77 -27.23 -2.26
C TYR A 303 3.90 -26.33 -3.13
N ASP A 304 2.63 -26.40 -2.90
CA ASP A 304 1.61 -25.59 -3.57
C ASP A 304 1.35 -24.29 -2.79
N LEU A 305 1.41 -24.39 -1.46
CA LEU A 305 1.14 -23.30 -0.51
C LEU A 305 2.26 -23.16 0.51
N PHE A 306 2.50 -21.93 0.93
CA PHE A 306 3.45 -21.55 1.98
C PHE A 306 2.71 -20.78 3.05
N VAL A 307 2.75 -21.27 4.28
CA VAL A 307 1.93 -20.76 5.37
C VAL A 307 2.80 -20.41 6.58
N PRO A 308 3.36 -19.19 6.65
CA PRO A 308 3.92 -18.70 7.89
C PRO A 308 2.80 -18.38 8.88
N PHE A 309 3.03 -18.66 10.16
CA PHE A 309 2.08 -18.35 11.22
C PHE A 309 2.78 -17.97 12.51
N TYR A 310 2.06 -17.27 13.39
CA TYR A 310 2.46 -17.03 14.77
C TYR A 310 1.24 -17.02 15.69
N PHE A 311 1.48 -17.27 16.98
CA PHE A 311 0.46 -17.19 18.02
C PHE A 311 0.60 -15.85 18.77
N ASP A 312 -0.49 -15.07 18.86
CA ASP A 312 -0.50 -13.76 19.52
C ASP A 312 -0.97 -13.81 20.99
N GLY A 313 -1.15 -15.01 21.55
CA GLY A 313 -1.71 -15.23 22.89
C GLY A 313 -3.20 -15.58 22.87
N ILE A 314 -3.91 -15.34 21.76
CA ILE A 314 -5.34 -15.58 21.62
C ILE A 314 -5.64 -16.38 20.34
N ASN A 315 -5.03 -15.99 19.24
CA ASN A 315 -5.25 -16.58 17.92
C ASN A 315 -3.93 -17.00 17.28
N TYR A 316 -4.00 -18.01 16.43
CA TYR A 316 -2.98 -18.31 15.43
C TYR A 316 -3.26 -17.42 14.22
N ASN A 317 -2.34 -16.54 13.91
CA ASN A 317 -2.40 -15.64 12.76
C ASN A 317 -1.60 -16.26 11.63
N TYR A 318 -2.22 -16.43 10.48
CA TYR A 318 -1.68 -17.07 9.29
C TYR A 318 -1.52 -16.08 8.16
N SER A 319 -0.43 -16.17 7.41
CA SER A 319 -0.36 -15.69 6.05
C SER A 319 -0.29 -16.90 5.12
N MET A 320 -0.80 -16.77 3.91
CA MET A 320 -0.83 -17.84 2.91
C MET A 320 -0.32 -17.28 1.58
N TYR A 321 0.68 -17.95 1.03
CA TYR A 321 1.32 -17.55 -0.24
C TYR A 321 1.35 -18.70 -1.22
N THR A 322 1.28 -18.38 -2.51
CA THR A 322 1.50 -19.34 -3.59
C THR A 322 2.32 -18.72 -4.72
N PHE A 323 3.16 -19.54 -5.35
CA PHE A 323 3.87 -19.20 -6.58
C PHE A 323 3.19 -19.76 -7.83
N ARG A 324 2.03 -20.40 -7.67
CA ARG A 324 1.23 -20.98 -8.75
C ARG A 324 0.11 -20.03 -9.18
N ASP A 325 -0.18 -19.95 -10.49
CA ASP A 325 -1.22 -19.06 -11.02
C ASP A 325 -2.64 -19.62 -10.91
N ASP A 326 -2.76 -20.94 -10.74
CA ASP A 326 -4.02 -21.67 -10.65
C ASP A 326 -4.59 -21.77 -9.22
N ILE A 327 -3.90 -21.20 -8.21
CA ILE A 327 -4.35 -21.21 -6.81
C ILE A 327 -4.74 -19.81 -6.38
N ASP A 328 -5.88 -19.72 -5.68
CA ASP A 328 -6.36 -18.48 -5.07
C ASP A 328 -6.27 -18.56 -3.54
N CYS A 329 -5.26 -17.88 -2.97
CA CYS A 329 -5.07 -17.81 -1.52
C CYS A 329 -6.20 -17.04 -0.82
N ALA A 330 -6.84 -16.05 -1.50
CA ALA A 330 -7.92 -15.28 -0.90
C ALA A 330 -9.16 -16.15 -0.68
N GLU A 331 -9.52 -16.98 -1.65
CA GLU A 331 -10.61 -17.94 -1.50
C GLU A 331 -10.34 -18.95 -0.37
N LEU A 332 -9.13 -19.50 -0.32
CA LEU A 332 -8.75 -20.46 0.72
C LEU A 332 -8.76 -19.83 2.12
N CYS A 333 -8.21 -18.63 2.27
CA CYS A 333 -8.23 -17.93 3.56
C CYS A 333 -9.65 -17.54 3.99
N THR A 334 -10.51 -17.13 3.07
CA THR A 334 -11.93 -16.86 3.36
C THR A 334 -12.65 -18.13 3.80
N LYS A 335 -12.38 -19.25 3.14
CA LYS A 335 -13.05 -20.54 3.43
C LYS A 335 -12.61 -21.16 4.76
N TYR A 336 -11.33 -21.05 5.12
CA TYR A 336 -10.74 -21.83 6.22
C TYR A 336 -10.23 -21.02 7.41
N LEU A 337 -9.90 -19.74 7.22
CA LEU A 337 -9.17 -18.95 8.22
C LEU A 337 -9.86 -17.64 8.61
N MET A 338 -11.14 -17.45 8.26
CA MET A 338 -11.87 -16.18 8.49
C MET A 338 -11.06 -14.97 8.03
N GLY A 339 -10.47 -15.05 6.85
CA GLY A 339 -9.56 -14.07 6.30
C GLY A 339 -9.85 -13.71 4.85
N GLY A 340 -8.88 -13.12 4.18
CA GLY A 340 -8.96 -12.70 2.78
C GLY A 340 -7.64 -12.08 2.34
N GLY A 341 -7.64 -11.39 1.22
CA GLY A 341 -6.46 -10.75 0.64
C GLY A 341 -6.40 -10.89 -0.88
N HIS A 342 -5.18 -10.99 -1.40
CA HIS A 342 -4.95 -11.16 -2.82
C HIS A 342 -4.83 -12.63 -3.23
N LYS A 343 -5.02 -12.91 -4.52
CA LYS A 343 -4.90 -14.25 -5.09
C LYS A 343 -3.59 -14.96 -4.73
N LYS A 344 -2.47 -14.23 -4.70
CA LYS A 344 -1.13 -14.79 -4.43
C LYS A 344 -0.70 -14.68 -2.97
N ALA A 345 -1.32 -13.80 -2.20
CA ALA A 345 -0.95 -13.49 -0.83
C ALA A 345 -2.19 -13.11 -0.02
N SER A 346 -2.51 -13.90 0.99
CA SER A 346 -3.69 -13.71 1.83
C SER A 346 -3.35 -13.97 3.28
N GLY A 347 -4.24 -13.58 4.18
CA GLY A 347 -4.10 -13.85 5.59
C GLY A 347 -5.40 -14.21 6.25
N GLY A 348 -5.30 -14.81 7.43
CA GLY A 348 -6.46 -15.17 8.24
C GLY A 348 -6.04 -15.60 9.64
N LYS A 349 -6.99 -15.99 10.46
CA LYS A 349 -6.76 -16.38 11.84
C LYS A 349 -7.62 -17.58 12.26
N SER A 350 -7.14 -18.31 13.25
CA SER A 350 -7.88 -19.40 13.89
C SER A 350 -7.58 -19.43 15.38
N LYS A 351 -8.52 -19.89 16.20
CA LYS A 351 -8.29 -20.11 17.64
C LYS A 351 -7.49 -21.37 17.94
N GLU A 352 -7.45 -22.31 16.99
CA GLU A 352 -6.70 -23.56 17.11
C GLU A 352 -5.62 -23.62 16.03
N LEU A 353 -4.57 -24.41 16.29
CA LEU A 353 -3.55 -24.69 15.28
C LEU A 353 -4.20 -25.45 14.11
N PHE A 354 -4.44 -24.74 13.01
CA PHE A 354 -5.17 -25.28 11.87
C PHE A 354 -4.32 -26.23 11.03
N PHE A 355 -3.09 -25.81 10.68
CA PHE A 355 -2.18 -26.66 9.91
C PHE A 355 -1.38 -27.56 10.84
N LYS A 356 -1.72 -28.83 10.88
CA LYS A 356 -1.00 -29.85 11.66
C LYS A 356 0.04 -30.55 10.80
N LYS A 357 1.11 -31.01 11.43
CA LYS A 357 2.14 -31.80 10.75
C LYS A 357 1.53 -33.13 10.26
N VAL A 358 1.77 -33.46 8.99
CA VAL A 358 1.38 -34.74 8.36
C VAL A 358 2.46 -35.78 8.58
#